data_00bfcc186b4883ee6ec289839e4631a3
#
_entry.id   00bfcc186b4883ee6ec289839e4631a3
#
_cell.length_a   1.000
_cell.length_b   1.000
_cell.length_c   1.000
_cell.angle_alpha   90.00
_cell.angle_beta   90.00
_cell.angle_gamma   90.00
#
_symmetry.space_group_name_H-M   'P 1'
#
loop_
_entity.id
_entity.type
_entity.pdbx_description
1 polymer ?
#
loop_
_entity_poly.entity_id
_entity_poly.type
_entity_poly.pdbx_seq_one_letter_code
_entity_poly.pdbx_strand_id
1 'polypeptide(L)'
;VLISKGGYKRIGKMIEDSFAESTCEVVFDYFNGECCNSEIDRLVNIVKENQCDLVIGIGGGKIFDTAKAVAYYAGTPVFICPTIASTDAPCSALSVVYTEEGIFEKYLFLPANPNLVLMDTDIITKSPVRLTVAGMGDALATYFEARACKRSGATSCAGGKTTEAAMA
;
A
#
# COMPACT_ATOMS: atom_id res chain seq x y z
N VAL A 1 5.22 -11.69 4.35
CA VAL A 1 4.31 -11.34 3.24
C VAL A 1 2.92 -11.14 3.77
N LEU A 2 2.37 -9.92 3.62
CA LEU A 2 0.99 -9.58 3.93
C LEU A 2 0.13 -9.67 2.67
N ILE A 3 -0.89 -10.52 2.70
CA ILE A 3 -1.77 -10.78 1.57
C ILE A 3 -3.19 -11.13 2.06
N SER A 4 -4.23 -10.88 1.27
CA SER A 4 -5.56 -11.37 1.62
C SER A 4 -5.69 -12.89 1.40
N LYS A 5 -6.58 -13.57 2.13
CA LYS A 5 -6.89 -15.01 1.92
C LYS A 5 -7.28 -15.31 0.46
N GLY A 6 -8.04 -14.40 -0.17
CA GLY A 6 -8.40 -14.53 -1.58
C GLY A 6 -7.23 -14.29 -2.53
N GLY A 7 -6.30 -13.38 -2.19
CA GLY A 7 -5.06 -13.16 -2.91
C GLY A 7 -4.16 -14.39 -2.88
N TYR A 8 -3.94 -14.93 -1.69
CA TYR A 8 -3.12 -16.14 -1.52
C TYR A 8 -3.67 -17.35 -2.32
N LYS A 9 -4.98 -17.55 -2.32
CA LYS A 9 -5.59 -18.61 -3.15
C LYS A 9 -5.31 -18.47 -4.64
N ARG A 10 -5.14 -17.23 -5.14
CA ARG A 10 -4.90 -16.98 -6.57
C ARG A 10 -3.43 -17.07 -6.97
N ILE A 11 -2.54 -16.53 -6.16
CA ILE A 11 -1.13 -16.34 -6.51
C ILE A 11 -0.14 -16.83 -5.44
N GLY A 12 -0.63 -17.37 -4.31
CA GLY A 12 0.23 -17.80 -3.20
C GLY A 12 1.28 -18.80 -3.63
N LYS A 13 0.87 -19.85 -4.39
CA LYS A 13 1.82 -20.83 -4.92
C LYS A 13 2.90 -20.21 -5.83
N MET A 14 2.54 -19.26 -6.68
CA MET A 14 3.49 -18.57 -7.54
C MET A 14 4.50 -17.76 -6.71
N ILE A 15 4.06 -17.17 -5.62
CA ILE A 15 4.95 -16.44 -4.70
C ILE A 15 5.88 -17.42 -4.00
N GLU A 16 5.36 -18.53 -3.45
CA GLU A 16 6.17 -19.57 -2.81
C GLU A 16 7.21 -20.13 -3.76
N ASP A 17 6.81 -20.48 -4.99
CA ASP A 17 7.70 -21.00 -6.02
C ASP A 17 8.82 -19.99 -6.38
N SER A 18 8.54 -18.67 -6.33
CA SER A 18 9.54 -17.63 -6.62
C SER A 18 10.64 -17.54 -5.55
N PHE A 19 10.37 -18.01 -4.34
CA PHE A 19 11.35 -18.06 -3.25
C PHE A 19 12.00 -19.43 -3.07
N ALA A 20 11.54 -20.47 -3.79
CA ALA A 20 11.97 -21.88 -3.57
C ALA A 20 13.47 -22.10 -3.75
N GLU A 21 14.12 -21.33 -4.63
CA GLU A 21 15.58 -21.41 -4.87
C GLU A 21 16.38 -20.35 -4.10
N SER A 22 15.70 -19.52 -3.29
CA SER A 22 16.34 -18.49 -2.48
C SER A 22 16.70 -19.02 -1.09
N THR A 23 17.56 -18.29 -0.38
CA THR A 23 17.84 -18.53 1.04
C THR A 23 16.89 -17.78 1.97
N CYS A 24 15.85 -17.13 1.43
CA CYS A 24 14.90 -16.35 2.20
C CYS A 24 13.88 -17.26 2.88
N GLU A 25 13.68 -17.07 4.17
CA GLU A 25 12.53 -17.64 4.88
C GLU A 25 11.32 -16.72 4.69
N VAL A 26 10.20 -17.27 4.25
CA VAL A 26 9.00 -16.48 3.94
C VAL A 26 7.88 -16.80 4.92
N VAL A 27 7.49 -15.80 5.70
CA VAL A 27 6.35 -15.87 6.60
C VAL A 27 5.15 -15.21 5.92
N PHE A 28 4.05 -15.94 5.74
CA PHE A 28 2.80 -15.40 5.22
C PHE A 28 1.84 -15.07 6.35
N ASP A 29 1.22 -13.89 6.29
CA ASP A 29 0.10 -13.55 7.15
C ASP A 29 -1.05 -12.94 6.36
N TYR A 30 -2.27 -13.18 6.84
CA TYR A 30 -3.48 -12.76 6.15
C TYR A 30 -4.02 -11.46 6.72
N PHE A 31 -4.24 -10.51 5.81
CA PHE A 31 -4.86 -9.24 6.11
C PHE A 31 -6.31 -9.41 6.61
N ASN A 32 -6.63 -8.80 7.75
CA ASN A 32 -7.94 -8.93 8.41
C ASN A 32 -9.04 -8.01 7.88
N GLY A 33 -8.74 -7.18 6.87
CA GLY A 33 -9.78 -6.44 6.14
C GLY A 33 -9.73 -4.93 6.28
N GLU A 34 -9.16 -4.37 7.36
CA GLU A 34 -9.03 -2.93 7.52
C GLU A 34 -7.61 -2.51 7.94
N CYS A 35 -7.17 -1.34 7.46
CA CYS A 35 -5.93 -0.70 7.92
C CYS A 35 -6.23 0.08 9.21
N CYS A 36 -6.21 -0.61 10.34
CA CYS A 36 -6.48 -0.04 11.65
C CYS A 36 -5.32 -0.29 12.62
N ASN A 37 -5.29 0.44 13.73
CA ASN A 37 -4.19 0.36 14.69
C ASN A 37 -4.02 -1.06 15.25
N SER A 38 -5.09 -1.77 15.58
CA SER A 38 -5.02 -3.15 16.10
C SER A 38 -4.41 -4.13 15.10
N GLU A 39 -4.75 -4.02 13.82
CA GLU A 39 -4.17 -4.84 12.76
C GLU A 39 -2.69 -4.52 12.52
N ILE A 40 -2.33 -3.23 12.54
CA ILE A 40 -0.94 -2.79 12.44
C ILE A 40 -0.12 -3.35 13.59
N ASP A 41 -0.60 -3.21 14.84
CA ASP A 41 0.09 -3.70 16.04
C ASP A 41 0.26 -5.23 16.02
N ARG A 42 -0.78 -5.96 15.61
CA ARG A 42 -0.73 -7.41 15.43
C ARG A 42 0.37 -7.82 14.47
N LEU A 43 0.44 -7.18 13.31
CA LEU A 43 1.43 -7.50 12.28
C LEU A 43 2.85 -7.06 12.66
N VAL A 44 3.01 -5.93 13.35
CA VAL A 44 4.31 -5.51 13.90
C VAL A 44 4.86 -6.54 14.88
N ASN A 45 4.01 -7.14 15.72
CA ASN A 45 4.42 -8.20 16.62
C ASN A 45 4.87 -9.44 15.84
N ILE A 46 4.15 -9.86 14.79
CA ILE A 46 4.55 -10.97 13.93
C ILE A 46 5.90 -10.72 13.27
N VAL A 47 6.14 -9.50 12.75
CA VAL A 47 7.44 -9.12 12.16
C VAL A 47 8.57 -9.28 13.19
N LYS A 48 8.35 -8.82 14.43
CA LYS A 48 9.36 -8.90 15.51
C LYS A 48 9.59 -10.33 16.00
N GLU A 49 8.53 -11.10 16.23
CA GLU A 49 8.60 -12.48 16.71
C GLU A 49 9.33 -13.39 15.73
N ASN A 50 9.12 -13.18 14.42
CA ASN A 50 9.77 -13.94 13.37
C ASN A 50 11.07 -13.29 12.87
N GLN A 51 11.52 -12.19 13.48
CA GLN A 51 12.74 -11.46 13.10
C GLN A 51 12.80 -11.13 11.61
N CYS A 52 11.64 -10.77 11.03
CA CYS A 52 11.57 -10.42 9.61
C CYS A 52 12.35 -9.12 9.33
N ASP A 53 13.15 -9.11 8.30
CA ASP A 53 13.95 -7.97 7.85
C ASP A 53 13.34 -7.20 6.67
N LEU A 54 12.19 -7.66 6.16
CA LEU A 54 11.44 -7.06 5.06
C LEU A 54 9.94 -7.32 5.24
N VAL A 55 9.12 -6.31 4.96
CA VAL A 55 7.67 -6.45 4.82
C VAL A 55 7.30 -6.37 3.34
N ILE A 56 6.50 -7.31 2.84
CA ILE A 56 5.97 -7.30 1.47
C ILE A 56 4.46 -7.25 1.54
N GLY A 57 3.85 -6.19 0.99
CA GLY A 57 2.40 -6.05 0.86
C GLY A 57 1.94 -6.43 -0.54
N ILE A 58 1.10 -7.45 -0.67
CA ILE A 58 0.60 -7.94 -1.97
C ILE A 58 -0.92 -7.83 -2.02
N GLY A 59 -1.44 -6.94 -2.88
CA GLY A 59 -2.90 -6.77 -2.98
C GLY A 59 -3.38 -5.45 -3.52
N GLY A 60 -4.19 -4.74 -2.74
CA GLY A 60 -4.76 -3.43 -3.03
C GLY A 60 -4.49 -2.40 -1.93
N GLY A 61 -5.06 -1.21 -2.05
CA GLY A 61 -4.76 -0.02 -1.23
C GLY A 61 -4.67 -0.26 0.27
N LYS A 62 -5.69 -0.88 0.87
CA LYS A 62 -5.69 -1.15 2.33
C LYS A 62 -4.52 -2.04 2.79
N ILE A 63 -4.14 -3.04 1.98
CA ILE A 63 -2.98 -3.91 2.27
C ILE A 63 -1.68 -3.10 2.16
N PHE A 64 -1.58 -2.21 1.18
CA PHE A 64 -0.38 -1.37 1.03
C PHE A 64 -0.22 -0.42 2.20
N ASP A 65 -1.30 0.25 2.60
CA ASP A 65 -1.27 1.17 3.74
C ASP A 65 -0.91 0.44 5.04
N THR A 66 -1.47 -0.76 5.24
CA THR A 66 -1.11 -1.59 6.39
C THR A 66 0.36 -2.03 6.32
N ALA A 67 0.84 -2.54 5.17
CA ALA A 67 2.22 -2.98 5.01
C ALA A 67 3.24 -1.84 5.23
N LYS A 68 2.95 -0.66 4.69
CA LYS A 68 3.77 0.55 4.90
C LYS A 68 3.82 0.95 6.37
N ALA A 69 2.67 0.98 7.05
CA ALA A 69 2.59 1.31 8.48
C ALA A 69 3.33 0.27 9.34
N VAL A 70 3.15 -1.01 9.06
CA VAL A 70 3.84 -2.12 9.76
C VAL A 70 5.35 -1.98 9.59
N ALA A 71 5.84 -1.80 8.38
CA ALA A 71 7.26 -1.63 8.09
C ALA A 71 7.84 -0.41 8.82
N TYR A 72 7.11 0.70 8.84
CA TYR A 72 7.49 1.92 9.55
C TYR A 72 7.67 1.66 11.05
N TYR A 73 6.69 1.04 11.71
CA TYR A 73 6.75 0.78 13.14
C TYR A 73 7.71 -0.37 13.52
N ALA A 74 7.96 -1.30 12.60
CA ALA A 74 8.95 -2.36 12.78
C ALA A 74 10.38 -1.91 12.46
N GLY A 75 10.57 -0.80 11.74
CA GLY A 75 11.88 -0.31 11.32
C GLY A 75 12.48 -1.13 10.17
N THR A 76 11.65 -1.73 9.31
CA THR A 76 12.07 -2.57 8.18
C THR A 76 11.77 -1.88 6.84
N PRO A 77 12.47 -2.23 5.75
CA PRO A 77 12.05 -1.85 4.41
C PRO A 77 10.68 -2.45 4.05
N VAL A 78 10.01 -1.82 3.05
CA VAL A 78 8.72 -2.29 2.53
C VAL A 78 8.75 -2.40 1.02
N PHE A 79 8.27 -3.55 0.51
CA PHE A 79 7.99 -3.77 -0.91
C PHE A 79 6.48 -3.87 -1.12
N ILE A 80 6.00 -3.24 -2.17
CA ILE A 80 4.59 -3.22 -2.53
C ILE A 80 4.41 -3.89 -3.89
N CYS A 81 3.53 -4.90 -3.93
CA CYS A 81 3.21 -5.66 -5.13
C CYS A 81 1.71 -5.54 -5.44
N PRO A 82 1.31 -4.57 -6.28
CA PRO A 82 -0.08 -4.41 -6.66
C PRO A 82 -0.62 -5.61 -7.45
N THR A 83 -1.81 -6.09 -7.08
CA THR A 83 -2.57 -7.07 -7.87
C THR A 83 -3.73 -6.43 -8.63
N ILE A 84 -3.93 -5.14 -8.42
CA ILE A 84 -4.95 -4.30 -9.06
C ILE A 84 -4.39 -2.89 -9.25
N ALA A 85 -4.82 -2.18 -10.28
CA ALA A 85 -4.46 -0.78 -10.55
C ALA A 85 -5.65 0.14 -10.24
N SER A 86 -6.04 0.25 -8.97
CA SER A 86 -7.24 0.99 -8.56
C SER A 86 -6.98 2.29 -7.81
N THR A 87 -5.71 2.61 -7.50
CA THR A 87 -5.32 3.76 -6.68
C THR A 87 -3.82 4.05 -6.83
N ASP A 88 -3.37 5.24 -6.45
CA ASP A 88 -1.96 5.65 -6.40
C ASP A 88 -1.24 5.23 -5.10
N ALA A 89 -1.96 4.64 -4.15
CA ALA A 89 -1.44 4.21 -2.84
C ALA A 89 -0.14 3.37 -2.88
N PRO A 90 0.17 2.57 -3.93
CA PRO A 90 1.42 1.82 -4.00
C PRO A 90 2.68 2.68 -3.90
N CYS A 91 2.63 3.91 -4.39
CA CYS A 91 3.82 4.78 -4.53
C CYS A 91 3.90 5.87 -3.45
N SER A 92 2.87 6.06 -2.64
CA SER A 92 2.79 7.19 -1.70
C SER A 92 3.56 6.95 -0.40
N ALA A 93 4.17 8.03 0.14
CA ALA A 93 4.75 8.07 1.49
C ALA A 93 3.67 8.35 2.55
N LEU A 94 2.56 7.65 2.47
CA LEU A 94 1.37 7.86 3.28
C LEU A 94 0.64 6.54 3.51
N SER A 95 0.09 6.35 4.70
CA SER A 95 -0.92 5.31 4.98
C SER A 95 -2.16 5.97 5.56
N VAL A 96 -3.33 5.57 5.07
CA VAL A 96 -4.61 5.99 5.62
C VAL A 96 -5.03 4.98 6.67
N VAL A 97 -5.19 5.45 7.91
CA VAL A 97 -5.57 4.60 9.05
C VAL A 97 -7.04 4.84 9.38
N TYR A 98 -7.75 3.76 9.59
CA TYR A 98 -9.17 3.72 9.89
C TYR A 98 -9.41 3.10 11.27
N THR A 99 -10.60 3.30 11.83
CA THR A 99 -11.08 2.51 12.96
C THR A 99 -11.41 1.09 12.50
N GLU A 100 -11.69 0.18 13.43
CA GLU A 100 -12.10 -1.20 13.12
C GLU A 100 -13.44 -1.25 12.34
N GLU A 101 -14.29 -0.22 12.51
CA GLU A 101 -15.55 -0.04 11.78
C GLU A 101 -15.37 0.59 10.40
N GLY A 102 -14.13 0.91 9.99
CA GLY A 102 -13.81 1.51 8.70
C GLY A 102 -14.08 3.02 8.61
N ILE A 103 -14.12 3.73 9.75
CA ILE A 103 -14.22 5.18 9.79
C ILE A 103 -12.81 5.78 9.72
N PHE A 104 -12.61 6.80 8.88
CA PHE A 104 -11.33 7.50 8.79
C PHE A 104 -10.88 7.99 10.18
N GLU A 105 -9.64 7.68 10.56
CA GLU A 105 -9.05 8.11 11.83
C GLU A 105 -7.95 9.15 11.59
N LYS A 106 -6.93 8.78 10.80
CA LYS A 106 -5.77 9.67 10.57
C LYS A 106 -5.00 9.34 9.30
N TYR A 107 -4.22 10.30 8.83
CA TYR A 107 -3.12 10.07 7.91
C TYR A 107 -1.84 9.79 8.70
N LEU A 108 -1.17 8.68 8.41
CA LEU A 108 0.17 8.38 8.85
C LEU A 108 1.16 8.80 7.76
N PHE A 109 1.80 9.95 7.94
CA PHE A 109 2.86 10.40 7.04
C PHE A 109 4.13 9.61 7.28
N LEU A 110 4.69 9.05 6.23
CA LEU A 110 5.88 8.24 6.27
C LEU A 110 7.10 9.07 5.82
N PRO A 111 8.31 8.78 6.32
CA PRO A 111 9.51 9.54 5.99
C PRO A 111 9.98 9.37 4.54
N ALA A 112 9.55 8.29 3.88
CA ALA A 112 9.93 7.96 2.51
C ALA A 112 8.85 7.12 1.82
N ASN A 113 8.90 7.08 0.49
CA ASN A 113 8.11 6.16 -0.34
C ASN A 113 8.56 4.71 -0.11
N PRO A 114 7.78 3.70 -0.50
CA PRO A 114 8.20 2.30 -0.45
C PRO A 114 9.53 2.06 -1.14
N ASN A 115 10.33 1.14 -0.60
CA ASN A 115 11.65 0.82 -1.14
C ASN A 115 11.58 0.19 -2.54
N LEU A 116 10.49 -0.54 -2.81
CA LEU A 116 10.21 -1.13 -4.12
C LEU A 116 8.71 -1.18 -4.37
N VAL A 117 8.32 -0.89 -5.60
CA VAL A 117 6.97 -1.19 -6.14
C VAL A 117 7.15 -2.12 -7.33
N LEU A 118 6.68 -3.36 -7.20
CA LEU A 118 6.76 -4.38 -8.24
C LEU A 118 5.40 -4.55 -8.92
N MET A 119 5.29 -4.16 -10.17
CA MET A 119 4.05 -4.23 -10.96
C MET A 119 4.13 -5.38 -11.98
N ASP A 120 3.51 -6.50 -11.65
CA ASP A 120 3.31 -7.60 -12.60
C ASP A 120 2.06 -7.32 -13.44
N THR A 121 2.26 -6.97 -14.71
CA THR A 121 1.18 -6.63 -15.63
C THR A 121 0.29 -7.83 -15.96
N ASP A 122 0.81 -9.04 -15.93
CA ASP A 122 0.02 -10.27 -16.16
C ASP A 122 -0.96 -10.55 -15.02
N ILE A 123 -0.61 -10.15 -13.80
CA ILE A 123 -1.51 -10.22 -12.65
C ILE A 123 -2.56 -9.09 -12.74
N ILE A 124 -2.11 -7.86 -12.99
CA ILE A 124 -2.98 -6.68 -13.00
C ILE A 124 -4.03 -6.77 -14.09
N THR A 125 -3.67 -7.23 -15.30
CA THR A 125 -4.61 -7.36 -16.42
C THR A 125 -5.71 -8.38 -16.19
N LYS A 126 -5.51 -9.33 -15.28
CA LYS A 126 -6.55 -10.30 -14.87
C LYS A 126 -7.51 -9.74 -13.81
N SER A 127 -7.27 -8.55 -13.31
CA SER A 127 -8.14 -7.90 -12.33
C SER A 127 -9.44 -7.39 -12.98
N PRO A 128 -10.53 -7.23 -12.22
CA PRO A 128 -11.76 -6.66 -12.75
C PRO A 128 -11.57 -5.27 -13.36
N VAL A 129 -12.00 -5.06 -14.61
CA VAL A 129 -11.84 -3.80 -15.36
C VAL A 129 -12.30 -2.56 -14.56
N ARG A 130 -13.39 -2.70 -13.77
CA ARG A 130 -13.88 -1.61 -12.92
C ARG A 130 -12.82 -1.05 -11.96
N LEU A 131 -11.84 -1.86 -11.53
CA LEU A 131 -10.77 -1.42 -10.65
C LEU A 131 -9.72 -0.61 -11.41
N THR A 132 -9.42 -0.98 -12.64
CA THR A 132 -8.56 -0.18 -13.52
C THR A 132 -9.23 1.17 -13.86
N VAL A 133 -10.53 1.17 -14.12
CA VAL A 133 -11.30 2.42 -14.33
C VAL A 133 -11.27 3.29 -13.07
N ALA A 134 -11.38 2.69 -11.88
CA ALA A 134 -11.24 3.43 -10.62
C ALA A 134 -9.87 4.09 -10.50
N GLY A 135 -8.78 3.38 -10.83
CA GLY A 135 -7.44 3.93 -10.83
C GLY A 135 -7.22 5.06 -11.87
N MET A 136 -7.84 4.95 -13.04
CA MET A 136 -7.86 6.05 -14.01
C MET A 136 -8.57 7.28 -13.45
N GLY A 137 -9.68 7.09 -12.73
CA GLY A 137 -10.41 8.15 -12.04
C GLY A 137 -9.58 8.78 -10.91
N ASP A 138 -8.90 7.96 -10.13
CA ASP A 138 -8.00 8.39 -9.05
C ASP A 138 -6.84 9.24 -9.60
N ALA A 139 -6.19 8.78 -10.66
CA ALA A 139 -5.15 9.53 -11.33
C ALA A 139 -5.65 10.87 -11.89
N LEU A 140 -6.85 10.89 -12.48
CA LEU A 140 -7.46 12.13 -12.99
C LEU A 140 -7.83 13.09 -11.85
N ALA A 141 -8.27 12.58 -10.69
CA ALA A 141 -8.64 13.39 -9.54
C ALA A 141 -7.47 14.24 -9.04
N THR A 142 -6.24 13.73 -9.09
CA THR A 142 -5.03 14.46 -8.64
C THR A 142 -4.86 15.81 -9.34
N TYR A 143 -5.19 15.89 -10.64
CA TYR A 143 -5.16 17.17 -11.36
C TYR A 143 -6.18 18.16 -10.78
N PHE A 144 -7.41 17.72 -10.54
CA PHE A 144 -8.46 18.61 -10.02
C PHE A 144 -8.18 19.06 -8.59
N GLU A 145 -7.63 18.18 -7.77
CA GLU A 145 -7.21 18.48 -6.40
C GLU A 145 -6.06 19.49 -6.38
N ALA A 146 -5.02 19.29 -7.18
CA ALA A 146 -3.91 20.21 -7.31
C ALA A 146 -4.39 21.59 -7.80
N ARG A 147 -5.30 21.60 -8.78
CA ARG A 147 -5.90 22.84 -9.31
C ARG A 147 -6.73 23.58 -8.26
N ALA A 148 -7.53 22.87 -7.46
CA ALA A 148 -8.31 23.44 -6.39
C ALA A 148 -7.41 24.03 -5.29
N CYS A 149 -6.38 23.28 -4.89
CA CYS A 149 -5.39 23.72 -3.93
C CYS A 149 -4.64 24.98 -4.41
N LYS A 150 -4.21 25.02 -5.68
CA LYS A 150 -3.57 26.20 -6.28
C LYS A 150 -4.49 27.40 -6.27
N ARG A 151 -5.76 27.24 -6.67
CA ARG A 151 -6.75 28.36 -6.75
C ARG A 151 -7.12 28.91 -5.37
N SER A 152 -7.23 28.06 -4.37
CA SER A 152 -7.53 28.50 -2.99
C SER A 152 -6.32 29.10 -2.27
N GLY A 153 -5.10 28.89 -2.77
CA GLY A 153 -3.86 29.26 -2.08
C GLY A 153 -3.62 28.45 -0.81
N ALA A 154 -4.37 27.35 -0.62
CA ALA A 154 -4.24 26.48 0.53
C ALA A 154 -2.88 25.77 0.54
N THR A 155 -2.47 25.35 1.73
CA THR A 155 -1.30 24.51 1.93
C THR A 155 -1.71 23.05 1.67
N SER A 156 -0.85 22.29 1.00
CA SER A 156 -1.05 20.84 0.84
C SER A 156 -0.92 20.10 2.17
N CYS A 157 -1.37 18.86 2.23
CA CYS A 157 -1.21 18.01 3.41
C CYS A 157 0.25 17.83 3.84
N ALA A 158 1.21 17.98 2.92
CA ALA A 158 2.64 17.96 3.21
C ALA A 158 3.22 19.31 3.64
N GLY A 159 2.38 20.34 3.85
CA GLY A 159 2.78 21.66 4.33
C GLY A 159 3.33 22.61 3.25
N GLY A 160 3.37 22.19 1.98
CA GLY A 160 3.84 22.99 0.85
C GLY A 160 2.72 23.68 0.07
N LYS A 161 3.08 24.63 -0.80
CA LYS A 161 2.15 25.20 -1.78
C LYS A 161 2.22 24.42 -3.09
N THR A 162 1.10 24.37 -3.81
CA THR A 162 1.07 23.76 -5.15
C THR A 162 2.02 24.50 -6.08
N THR A 163 2.94 23.78 -6.70
CA THR A 163 3.91 24.30 -7.66
C THR A 163 3.37 24.22 -9.09
N GLU A 164 4.03 24.92 -10.03
CA GLU A 164 3.71 24.78 -11.46
C GLU A 164 3.94 23.33 -11.94
N ALA A 165 4.97 22.65 -11.43
CA ALA A 165 5.24 21.24 -11.75
C ALA A 165 4.10 20.30 -11.35
N ALA A 166 3.36 20.61 -10.30
CA ALA A 166 2.20 19.82 -9.89
C ALA A 166 0.98 20.02 -10.82
N MET A 167 1.05 20.98 -11.73
CA MET A 167 -0.02 21.32 -12.67
C MET A 167 0.30 20.90 -14.11
N ALA A 168 1.53 20.46 -14.38
CA ALA A 168 2.00 20.02 -15.69
C ALA A 168 1.65 18.56 -15.94
#